data_db903b5a488ec257e4b89694e01409ea
#
_entry.id   db903b5a488ec257e4b89694e01409ea
#
_cell.length_a   1.000
_cell.length_b   1.000
_cell.length_c   1.000
_cell.angle_alpha   90.00
_cell.angle_beta   90.00
_cell.angle_gamma   90.00
#
_symmetry.space_group_name_H-M   'P 1'
#
loop_
_entity.id
_entity.type
_entity.pdbx_description
1 polymer ?
#
loop_
_entity_poly.entity_id
_entity_poly.type
_entity_poly.pdbx_seq_one_letter_code
_entity_poly.pdbx_strand_id
1 'polypeptide(L)' 'YNGLMKITRQSMFTGKVRTLDLDISQFGYDQWMSGKLIQEALPDLSTDEREFLISGVTSEEWQEYLHVGE' A
#
# COMPACT_ATOMS: atom_id res chain seq x y z
N TYR A 1 14.33 7.78 -16.02
CA TYR A 1 13.75 7.54 -14.70
C TYR A 1 12.36 6.97 -14.81
N ASN A 2 12.12 6.00 -14.05
CA ASN A 2 10.81 5.39 -13.94
C ASN A 2 10.47 5.29 -12.45
N GLY A 3 9.60 6.19 -12.00
CA GLY A 3 9.26 6.30 -10.59
C GLY A 3 8.27 5.29 -10.07
N LEU A 4 7.68 4.48 -10.98
CA LEU A 4 6.63 3.57 -10.55
C LEU A 4 7.17 2.17 -10.28
N MET A 5 6.74 1.61 -9.16
CA MET A 5 7.07 0.25 -8.79
C MET A 5 5.77 -0.55 -8.67
N LYS A 6 5.70 -1.70 -9.31
CA LYS A 6 4.53 -2.57 -9.21
C LYS A 6 4.58 -3.33 -7.89
N ILE A 7 3.55 -3.14 -7.08
CA ILE A 7 3.43 -3.80 -5.80
C ILE A 7 2.18 -4.67 -5.80
N THR A 8 2.35 -5.95 -5.51
CA THR A 8 1.24 -6.89 -5.42
C THR A 8 1.02 -7.26 -3.97
N ARG A 9 -0.21 -7.12 -3.52
CA ARG A 9 -0.60 -7.47 -2.15
C ARG A 9 -1.95 -8.16 -2.16
N GLN A 10 -2.14 -9.02 -1.18
CA GLN A 10 -3.43 -9.67 -0.96
C GLN A 10 -4.18 -8.93 0.15
N SER A 11 -5.43 -8.57 -0.12
CA SER A 11 -6.25 -7.87 0.85
C SER A 11 -6.52 -8.75 2.07
N MET A 12 -6.32 -8.20 3.24
CA MET A 12 -6.61 -8.90 4.48
C MET A 12 -8.11 -9.01 4.77
N PHE A 13 -8.93 -8.21 4.06
CA PHE A 13 -10.39 -8.24 4.24
C PHE A 13 -11.05 -9.27 3.33
N THR A 14 -10.69 -9.28 2.06
CA THR A 14 -11.38 -10.08 1.05
C THR A 14 -10.55 -11.21 0.48
N GLY A 15 -9.25 -11.17 0.69
CA GLY A 15 -8.34 -12.14 0.09
C GLY A 15 -8.03 -11.89 -1.37
N LYS A 16 -8.56 -10.84 -1.95
CA LYS A 16 -8.29 -10.51 -3.35
C LYS A 16 -6.86 -10.00 -3.52
N VAL A 17 -6.21 -10.46 -4.57
CA VAL A 17 -4.86 -10.03 -4.90
C VAL A 17 -4.94 -8.87 -5.88
N ARG A 18 -4.25 -7.78 -5.58
CA ARG A 18 -4.22 -6.61 -6.44
C ARG A 18 -2.79 -6.15 -6.65
N THR A 19 -2.55 -5.55 -7.82
CA THR A 19 -1.26 -4.95 -8.15
C THR A 19 -1.50 -3.47 -8.44
N LEU A 20 -0.76 -2.61 -7.74
CA LEU A 20 -0.81 -1.18 -7.98
C LEU A 20 0.56 -0.67 -8.37
N ASP A 21 0.58 0.35 -9.23
CA ASP A 21 1.80 1.06 -9.57
C ASP A 21 1.95 2.21 -8.59
N LEU A 22 2.96 2.15 -7.74
CA LEU A 22 3.20 3.16 -6.72
C LEU A 22 4.48 3.93 -7.02
N ASP A 23 4.43 5.24 -6.80
CA ASP A 23 5.59 6.10 -7.03
C ASP A 23 6.50 6.04 -5.80
N ILE A 24 7.23 4.93 -5.68
CA ILE A 24 8.16 4.73 -4.58
C ILE A 24 9.51 4.32 -5.13
N SER A 25 10.56 4.71 -4.42
CA SER A 25 11.91 4.34 -4.81
C SER A 25 12.27 2.97 -4.27
N GLN A 26 13.17 2.29 -4.98
CA GLN A 26 13.71 1.01 -4.50
C GLN A 26 14.42 1.22 -3.16
N PHE A 27 15.13 2.34 -3.04
CA PHE A 27 15.84 2.67 -1.80
C PHE A 27 14.85 2.78 -0.62
N GLY A 28 13.76 3.50 -0.81
CA GLY A 28 12.74 3.66 0.23
C GLY A 28 12.08 2.34 0.59
N TYR A 29 11.77 1.54 -0.42
CA TYR A 29 11.18 0.24 -0.20
C TYR A 29 12.12 -0.67 0.61
N ASP A 30 13.41 -0.66 0.26
CA ASP A 30 14.41 -1.46 0.98
C ASP A 30 14.57 -0.99 2.42
N GLN A 31 14.51 0.32 2.65
CA GLN A 31 14.56 0.87 4.00
C GLN A 31 13.40 0.36 4.85
N TRP A 32 12.21 0.34 4.27
CA TRP A 32 11.02 -0.17 4.95
C TRP A 32 11.18 -1.66 5.26
N MET A 33 11.65 -2.44 4.29
CA MET A 33 11.85 -3.87 4.48
C MET A 33 12.89 -4.18 5.55
N SER A 34 13.84 -3.26 5.77
CA SER A 34 14.87 -3.46 6.79
C SER A 34 14.44 -3.02 8.19
N GLY A 35 13.20 -2.54 8.34
CA GLY A 35 12.64 -2.23 9.63
C GLY A 35 12.34 -0.77 9.90
N LYS A 36 12.59 0.11 8.93
CA LYS A 36 12.29 1.52 9.11
C LYS A 36 10.79 1.75 9.03
N LEU A 37 10.29 2.77 9.74
CA LEU A 37 8.88 3.10 9.67
C LEU A 37 8.52 3.53 8.26
N ILE A 38 7.35 3.08 7.78
CA ILE A 38 6.95 3.36 6.42
C ILE A 38 6.84 4.86 6.13
N GLN A 39 6.39 5.64 7.11
CA GLN A 39 6.27 7.08 6.95
C GLN A 39 7.62 7.78 6.84
N GLU A 40 8.67 7.16 7.35
CA GLU A 40 10.04 7.69 7.22
C GLU A 40 10.72 7.18 5.96
N ALA A 41 10.50 5.91 5.63
CA ALA A 41 11.11 5.30 4.45
C ALA A 41 10.46 5.79 3.16
N LEU A 42 9.16 6.01 3.18
CA LEU A 42 8.36 6.38 2.00
C LEU A 42 7.44 7.55 2.35
N PRO A 43 8.01 8.74 2.59
CA PRO A 43 7.23 9.88 3.09
C PRO A 43 6.27 10.48 2.08
N ASP A 44 6.47 10.21 0.79
CA ASP A 44 5.63 10.80 -0.26
C ASP A 44 4.36 10.00 -0.53
N LEU A 45 4.17 8.87 0.12
CA LEU A 45 2.97 8.07 -0.09
C LEU A 45 1.76 8.70 0.58
N SER A 46 0.62 8.59 -0.10
CA SER A 46 -0.66 8.98 0.50
C SER A 46 -1.05 7.95 1.57
N THR A 47 -2.06 8.31 2.37
CA THR A 47 -2.57 7.40 3.38
C THR A 47 -3.09 6.10 2.75
N ASP A 48 -3.81 6.21 1.63
CA ASP A 48 -4.35 5.05 0.93
C ASP A 48 -3.25 4.13 0.42
N GLU A 49 -2.18 4.71 -0.10
CA GLU A 49 -1.06 3.93 -0.61
C GLU A 49 -0.33 3.20 0.51
N ARG A 50 -0.16 3.86 1.65
CA ARG A 50 0.45 3.22 2.82
C ARG A 50 -0.38 2.06 3.32
N GLU A 51 -1.70 2.26 3.39
CA GLU A 51 -2.60 1.20 3.81
C GLU A 51 -2.54 -0.01 2.87
N PHE A 52 -2.45 0.26 1.57
CA PHE A 52 -2.31 -0.83 0.61
C PHE A 52 -1.02 -1.62 0.83
N LEU A 53 0.09 -0.93 1.08
CA LEU A 53 1.36 -1.61 1.32
C LEU A 53 1.33 -2.46 2.60
N ILE A 54 0.65 -1.98 3.62
CA ILE A 54 0.61 -2.65 4.92
C ILE A 54 -0.39 -3.80 4.93
N SER A 55 -1.58 -3.57 4.39
CA SER A 55 -2.69 -4.52 4.52
C SER A 55 -3.20 -5.10 3.22
N GLY A 56 -2.81 -4.54 2.08
CA GLY A 56 -3.34 -4.96 0.78
C GLY A 56 -4.73 -4.43 0.48
N VAL A 57 -5.25 -3.54 1.32
CA VAL A 57 -6.60 -3.02 1.18
C VAL A 57 -6.58 -1.69 0.43
N THR A 58 -7.40 -1.57 -0.63
CA THR A 58 -7.53 -0.31 -1.37
C THR A 58 -8.57 0.57 -0.71
N SER A 59 -8.57 1.86 -1.09
CA SER A 59 -9.58 2.78 -0.55
C SER A 59 -10.99 2.35 -0.93
N GLU A 60 -11.17 1.73 -2.10
CA GLU A 60 -12.47 1.22 -2.51
C GLU A 60 -12.96 0.13 -1.58
N GLU A 61 -12.07 -0.80 -1.22
CA GLU A 61 -12.40 -1.85 -0.27
C GLU A 61 -12.70 -1.30 1.11
N TRP A 62 -11.94 -0.29 1.55
CA TRP A 62 -12.21 0.35 2.81
C TRP A 62 -13.63 0.91 2.85
N GLN A 63 -14.05 1.59 1.79
CA GLN A 63 -15.39 2.15 1.71
C GLN A 63 -16.46 1.07 1.74
N GLU A 64 -16.27 0.01 0.95
CA GLU A 64 -17.20 -1.10 0.94
C GLU A 64 -17.31 -1.77 2.30
N TYR A 65 -16.16 -2.00 2.93
CA TYR A 65 -16.11 -2.65 4.23
C TYR A 65 -16.82 -1.83 5.30
N LEU A 66 -16.58 -0.53 5.28
CA LEU A 66 -17.19 0.36 6.27
C LEU A 66 -18.70 0.52 6.08
N HIS A 67 -19.19 0.30 4.86
CA HIS A 67 -20.62 0.42 4.57
C HIS A 67 -21.41 -0.86 4.85
N VAL A 68 -20.73 -1.98 5.01
CA VAL A 68 -21.40 -3.26 5.23
C VAL A 68 -22.22 -3.30 6.50
N GLY A 69 -21.87 -2.52 7.48
CA GLY A 69 -22.56 -2.50 8.75
C GLY A 69 -23.71 -1.51 8.86
N GLU A 70 -24.02 -0.82 7.80
CA GLU A 70 -25.06 0.22 7.82
C GLU A 70 -26.47 -0.32 7.57
#